data_48fc062bbaecadff072f7c117e9bf456
#
_entry.id   48fc062bbaecadff072f7c117e9bf456
#
_cell.length_a   1.000
_cell.length_b   1.000
_cell.length_c   1.000
_cell.angle_alpha   90.00
_cell.angle_beta   90.00
_cell.angle_gamma   90.00
#
_symmetry.space_group_name_H-M   'P 1'
#
loop_
_entity.id
_entity.type
_entity.pdbx_description
1 polymer ?
#
loop_
_entity_poly.entity_id
_entity_poly.type
_entity_poly.pdbx_seq_one_letter_code
_entity_poly.pdbx_strand_id
1 'polypeptide(L)'
;GELFNVEQDFCDEHGNILEVSESTVKLWLNKPENQLVIKKARNGEYDFSHKERPHVNRHAPLYSMSKITLDDRDLMHTKLPNGDKVMAYYAYDVMSTALIGIAHSKKKDNELFLDCFRSMFRFTAQYGLGTPMQIEVERHLTGEHVEGLLKANNIFPFVRFCNPTNSQEKYAETMIRGKKYGIEKDRHQNVGRHYARRDSNRVTNQKIFD
;
A
#
# COMPACT_ATOMS: atom_id res chain seq x y z
N GLY A 1 13.67 -21.68 -28.29
CA GLY A 1 14.48 -22.30 -29.31
C GLY A 1 13.81 -22.28 -30.67
N GLU A 2 12.75 -23.08 -30.88
CA GLU A 2 12.10 -23.20 -32.21
C GLU A 2 11.48 -21.89 -32.69
N LEU A 3 10.75 -21.16 -31.86
CA LEU A 3 10.17 -19.86 -32.23
C LEU A 3 11.22 -18.83 -32.61
N PHE A 4 12.32 -18.78 -31.87
CA PHE A 4 13.42 -17.86 -32.16
C PHE A 4 14.05 -18.13 -33.54
N ASN A 5 14.23 -19.41 -33.88
CA ASN A 5 14.86 -19.78 -35.16
C ASN A 5 13.89 -19.73 -36.35
N VAL A 6 12.57 -19.89 -36.12
CA VAL A 6 11.55 -19.87 -37.18
C VAL A 6 11.21 -18.42 -37.59
N GLU A 7 11.13 -17.49 -36.65
CA GLU A 7 10.78 -16.10 -36.94
C GLU A 7 11.96 -15.32 -37.59
N GLN A 8 13.18 -15.83 -37.46
CA GLN A 8 14.41 -15.27 -38.08
C GLN A 8 14.63 -13.76 -37.81
N ASP A 9 14.09 -13.28 -36.67
CA ASP A 9 14.13 -11.86 -36.31
C ASP A 9 15.47 -11.42 -35.73
N PHE A 10 16.40 -12.35 -35.54
CA PHE A 10 17.67 -12.08 -34.87
C PHE A 10 18.84 -12.32 -35.80
N CYS A 11 19.56 -11.26 -36.09
CA CYS A 11 20.78 -11.31 -36.88
C CYS A 11 21.97 -10.76 -36.11
N ASP A 12 23.17 -11.16 -36.49
CA ASP A 12 24.39 -10.53 -36.02
C ASP A 12 24.61 -9.15 -36.72
N GLU A 13 25.70 -8.47 -36.36
CA GLU A 13 26.05 -7.17 -36.92
C GLU A 13 26.36 -7.21 -38.43
N HIS A 14 26.49 -8.39 -39.00
CA HIS A 14 26.73 -8.63 -40.43
C HIS A 14 25.47 -9.10 -41.17
N GLY A 15 24.35 -9.19 -40.48
CA GLY A 15 23.08 -9.60 -41.08
C GLY A 15 22.90 -11.12 -41.21
N ASN A 16 23.78 -11.94 -40.61
CA ASN A 16 23.62 -13.40 -40.60
C ASN A 16 22.59 -13.80 -39.54
N ILE A 17 21.72 -14.73 -39.88
CA ILE A 17 20.70 -15.27 -38.96
C ILE A 17 21.40 -16.02 -37.85
N LEU A 18 21.03 -15.65 -36.57
CA LEU A 18 21.55 -16.32 -35.38
C LEU A 18 20.70 -17.55 -35.06
N GLU A 19 21.29 -18.72 -35.27
CA GLU A 19 20.69 -19.97 -34.78
C GLU A 19 21.14 -20.27 -33.35
N VAL A 20 20.16 -20.39 -32.44
CA VAL A 20 20.42 -20.65 -31.02
C VAL A 20 19.87 -22.02 -30.64
N SER A 21 20.70 -22.85 -30.08
CA SER A 21 20.28 -24.18 -29.60
C SER A 21 19.35 -24.07 -28.41
N GLU A 22 18.43 -25.03 -28.25
CA GLU A 22 17.51 -25.07 -27.10
C GLU A 22 18.28 -25.13 -25.76
N SER A 23 19.40 -25.78 -25.72
CA SER A 23 20.27 -25.85 -24.53
C SER A 23 20.82 -24.46 -24.16
N THR A 24 21.22 -23.67 -25.14
CA THR A 24 21.71 -22.32 -24.90
C THR A 24 20.59 -21.41 -24.34
N VAL A 25 19.38 -21.50 -24.90
CA VAL A 25 18.21 -20.78 -24.39
C VAL A 25 17.90 -21.21 -22.95
N LYS A 26 17.89 -22.52 -22.66
CA LYS A 26 17.68 -23.02 -21.29
C LYS A 26 18.75 -22.54 -20.31
N LEU A 27 20.01 -22.54 -20.70
CA LEU A 27 21.10 -22.01 -19.88
C LEU A 27 20.90 -20.51 -19.59
N TRP A 28 20.55 -19.74 -20.60
CA TRP A 28 20.28 -18.30 -20.44
C TRP A 28 19.08 -18.05 -19.52
N LEU A 29 17.99 -18.78 -19.71
CA LEU A 29 16.79 -18.68 -18.88
C LEU A 29 17.07 -19.05 -17.41
N ASN A 30 17.98 -19.97 -17.14
CA ASN A 30 18.30 -20.43 -15.78
C ASN A 30 19.35 -19.57 -15.05
N LYS A 31 19.95 -18.59 -15.71
CA LYS A 31 20.87 -17.67 -15.05
C LYS A 31 20.16 -16.86 -13.98
N PRO A 32 20.72 -16.73 -12.76
CA PRO A 32 20.08 -15.97 -11.67
C PRO A 32 19.71 -14.54 -12.03
N GLU A 33 20.56 -13.86 -12.80
CA GLU A 33 20.32 -12.49 -13.27
C GLU A 33 19.08 -12.35 -14.16
N ASN A 34 18.70 -13.40 -14.90
CA ASN A 34 17.57 -13.38 -15.83
C ASN A 34 16.25 -13.83 -15.17
N GLN A 35 16.32 -14.48 -14.01
CA GLN A 35 15.15 -15.07 -13.35
C GLN A 35 14.08 -14.05 -13.00
N LEU A 36 14.46 -12.85 -12.56
CA LEU A 36 13.50 -11.81 -12.19
C LEU A 36 12.73 -11.30 -13.41
N VAL A 37 13.42 -11.09 -14.54
CA VAL A 37 12.80 -10.65 -15.79
C VAL A 37 11.84 -11.70 -16.33
N ILE A 38 12.25 -12.96 -16.29
CA ILE A 38 11.44 -14.09 -16.75
C ILE A 38 10.20 -14.28 -15.90
N LYS A 39 10.32 -14.19 -14.57
CA LYS A 39 9.19 -14.28 -13.66
C LYS A 39 8.20 -13.12 -13.86
N LYS A 40 8.71 -11.93 -14.09
CA LYS A 40 7.87 -10.77 -14.44
C LYS A 40 7.10 -10.99 -15.73
N ALA A 41 7.78 -11.46 -16.78
CA ALA A 41 7.16 -11.73 -18.07
C ALA A 41 6.10 -12.85 -18.02
N ARG A 42 6.35 -13.92 -17.24
CA ARG A 42 5.44 -15.07 -17.11
C ARG A 42 4.25 -14.81 -16.20
N ASN A 43 4.47 -14.16 -15.08
CA ASN A 43 3.47 -14.01 -14.03
C ASN A 43 2.70 -12.69 -14.10
N GLY A 44 3.17 -11.76 -14.92
CA GLY A 44 2.64 -10.40 -14.99
C GLY A 44 3.11 -9.50 -13.85
N GLU A 45 2.97 -8.20 -14.04
CA GLU A 45 3.46 -7.17 -13.09
C GLU A 45 2.88 -7.31 -11.68
N TYR A 46 1.61 -7.64 -11.58
CA TYR A 46 0.94 -7.75 -10.28
C TYR A 46 1.51 -8.90 -9.43
N ASP A 47 1.57 -10.11 -9.99
CA ASP A 47 2.07 -11.28 -9.25
C ASP A 47 3.58 -11.17 -9.01
N PHE A 48 4.33 -10.59 -9.94
CA PHE A 48 5.75 -10.32 -9.78
C PHE A 48 6.01 -9.36 -8.61
N SER A 49 5.30 -8.23 -8.56
CA SER A 49 5.48 -7.23 -7.51
C SER A 49 5.12 -7.75 -6.11
N HIS A 50 4.18 -8.70 -6.01
CA HIS A 50 3.68 -9.22 -4.73
C HIS A 50 4.42 -10.46 -4.22
N LYS A 51 4.99 -11.28 -5.10
CA LYS A 51 5.57 -12.57 -4.73
C LYS A 51 7.07 -12.67 -4.96
N GLU A 52 7.57 -12.03 -6.00
CA GLU A 52 8.92 -12.25 -6.50
C GLU A 52 9.86 -11.07 -6.28
N ARG A 53 9.30 -9.87 -6.16
CA ARG A 53 10.11 -8.68 -5.91
C ARG A 53 10.74 -8.76 -4.52
N PRO A 54 12.05 -8.49 -4.40
CA PRO A 54 12.71 -8.44 -3.10
C PRO A 54 12.01 -7.48 -2.15
N HIS A 55 11.69 -7.96 -0.96
CA HIS A 55 11.10 -7.16 0.10
C HIS A 55 12.18 -6.60 1.00
N VAL A 56 12.12 -5.31 1.27
CA VAL A 56 12.96 -4.70 2.29
C VAL A 56 12.34 -5.02 3.65
N ASN A 57 13.05 -5.77 4.47
CA ASN A 57 12.65 -5.97 5.86
C ASN A 57 12.69 -4.64 6.59
N ARG A 58 11.53 -4.20 7.08
CA ARG A 58 11.42 -3.00 7.88
C ARG A 58 11.29 -3.39 9.34
N HIS A 59 12.10 -2.75 10.16
CA HIS A 59 11.97 -2.88 11.60
C HIS A 59 11.05 -1.78 12.12
N ALA A 60 10.10 -2.17 12.96
CA ALA A 60 9.31 -1.21 13.71
C ALA A 60 10.25 -0.40 14.63
N PRO A 61 9.97 0.88 14.89
CA PRO A 61 10.72 1.65 15.86
C PRO A 61 10.57 1.04 17.26
N LEU A 62 11.57 1.28 18.11
CA LEU A 62 11.59 0.72 19.46
C LEU A 62 10.63 1.44 20.44
N TYR A 63 10.27 2.69 20.13
CA TYR A 63 9.47 3.55 21.01
C TYR A 63 8.24 4.07 20.30
N SER A 64 7.13 4.16 21.05
CA SER A 64 5.92 4.87 20.62
C SER A 64 6.24 6.31 20.28
N MET A 65 5.49 6.91 19.38
CA MET A 65 5.65 8.25 18.85
C MET A 65 6.93 8.47 18.02
N SER A 66 7.78 7.45 17.85
CA SER A 66 8.94 7.55 16.95
C SER A 66 8.53 7.62 15.48
N LYS A 67 7.47 6.91 15.11
CA LYS A 67 6.95 6.92 13.73
C LYS A 67 5.44 6.77 13.73
N ILE A 68 4.78 7.72 13.10
CA ILE A 68 3.35 7.66 12.80
C ILE A 68 3.17 7.44 11.32
N THR A 69 2.31 6.52 10.95
CA THR A 69 1.94 6.24 9.56
C THR A 69 0.49 6.61 9.32
N LEU A 70 0.25 7.31 8.22
CA LEU A 70 -1.08 7.78 7.88
C LEU A 70 -1.54 7.19 6.55
N ASP A 71 -2.83 6.85 6.50
CA ASP A 71 -3.45 6.41 5.26
C ASP A 71 -4.96 6.64 5.28
N ASP A 72 -5.52 6.75 4.08
CA ASP A 72 -6.95 6.84 3.90
C ASP A 72 -7.57 5.48 3.59
N ARG A 73 -8.86 5.40 3.81
CA ARG A 73 -9.63 4.21 3.53
C ARG A 73 -11.07 4.53 3.14
N ASP A 74 -11.54 3.86 2.11
CA ASP A 74 -12.96 3.77 1.76
C ASP A 74 -13.64 2.75 2.70
N LEU A 75 -14.61 3.21 3.48
CA LEU A 75 -15.43 2.35 4.35
C LEU A 75 -16.58 1.75 3.56
N MET A 76 -16.27 0.72 2.75
CA MET A 76 -17.20 0.13 1.80
C MET A 76 -18.44 -0.51 2.44
N HIS A 77 -18.37 -0.88 3.70
CA HIS A 77 -19.46 -1.50 4.47
C HIS A 77 -20.35 -0.48 5.17
N THR A 78 -19.95 0.78 5.21
CA THR A 78 -20.71 1.86 5.84
C THR A 78 -21.16 2.82 4.76
N LYS A 79 -22.44 2.76 4.43
CA LYS A 79 -23.09 3.73 3.56
C LYS A 79 -24.04 4.59 4.39
N LEU A 80 -24.13 5.85 4.04
CA LEU A 80 -25.15 6.73 4.59
C LEU A 80 -26.53 6.38 4.00
N PRO A 81 -27.63 6.79 4.65
CA PRO A 81 -28.98 6.49 4.17
C PRO A 81 -29.25 6.92 2.71
N ASN A 82 -28.55 7.94 2.23
CA ASN A 82 -28.62 8.41 0.84
C ASN A 82 -27.72 7.60 -0.14
N GLY A 83 -27.05 6.56 0.34
CA GLY A 83 -26.15 5.72 -0.47
C GLY A 83 -24.71 6.25 -0.61
N ASP A 84 -24.39 7.42 -0.06
CA ASP A 84 -23.04 7.98 -0.09
C ASP A 84 -22.06 7.10 0.67
N LYS A 85 -20.83 7.03 0.16
CA LYS A 85 -19.72 6.36 0.84
C LYS A 85 -19.17 7.21 1.96
N VAL A 86 -18.65 6.56 2.97
CA VAL A 86 -17.88 7.21 4.02
C VAL A 86 -16.40 6.93 3.80
N MET A 87 -15.61 7.98 3.76
CA MET A 87 -14.17 7.94 3.71
C MET A 87 -13.61 8.12 5.12
N ALA A 88 -12.54 7.43 5.43
CA ALA A 88 -11.81 7.59 6.68
C ALA A 88 -10.35 7.89 6.41
N TYR A 89 -9.74 8.66 7.30
CA TYR A 89 -8.30 8.86 7.37
C TYR A 89 -7.81 8.45 8.75
N TYR A 90 -6.74 7.68 8.80
CA TYR A 90 -6.23 7.09 10.03
C TYR A 90 -4.77 7.47 10.27
N ALA A 91 -4.42 7.74 11.52
CA ALA A 91 -3.05 7.90 11.97
C ALA A 91 -2.74 6.82 13.03
N TYR A 92 -1.77 5.98 12.73
CA TYR A 92 -1.33 4.90 13.61
C TYR A 92 0.08 5.14 14.12
N ASP A 93 0.30 4.90 15.39
CA ASP A 93 1.64 4.73 15.93
C ASP A 93 2.20 3.35 15.52
N VAL A 94 3.34 3.34 14.86
CA VAL A 94 3.89 2.11 14.26
C VAL A 94 4.34 1.12 15.33
N MET A 95 4.89 1.60 16.45
CA MET A 95 5.38 0.72 17.52
C MET A 95 4.23 0.08 18.29
N SER A 96 3.32 0.87 18.81
CA SER A 96 2.22 0.39 19.65
C SER A 96 1.04 -0.14 18.85
N THR A 97 0.99 0.10 17.55
CA THR A 97 -0.17 -0.15 16.65
C THR A 97 -1.45 0.61 17.06
N ALA A 98 -1.33 1.56 17.98
CA ALA A 98 -2.45 2.35 18.45
C ALA A 98 -2.96 3.30 17.35
N LEU A 99 -4.28 3.41 17.24
CA LEU A 99 -4.94 4.41 16.43
C LEU A 99 -4.99 5.71 17.23
N ILE A 100 -4.17 6.68 16.87
CA ILE A 100 -4.01 7.94 17.58
C ILE A 100 -4.69 9.14 16.91
N GLY A 101 -5.11 8.97 15.66
CA GLY A 101 -5.85 9.98 14.92
C GLY A 101 -6.85 9.35 13.97
N ILE A 102 -8.04 9.93 13.88
CA ILE A 102 -9.12 9.44 13.03
C ILE A 102 -9.98 10.61 12.55
N ALA A 103 -10.33 10.57 11.27
CA ALA A 103 -11.34 11.45 10.70
C ALA A 103 -12.23 10.69 9.71
N HIS A 104 -13.45 11.17 9.54
CA HIS A 104 -14.41 10.64 8.58
C HIS A 104 -15.02 11.76 7.78
N SER A 105 -15.23 11.54 6.49
CA SER A 105 -15.89 12.48 5.60
C SER A 105 -16.62 11.74 4.47
N LYS A 106 -17.53 12.43 3.79
CA LYS A 106 -18.12 11.96 2.53
C LYS A 106 -17.15 12.14 1.35
N LYS A 107 -16.16 13.01 1.49
CA LYS A 107 -15.19 13.35 0.44
C LYS A 107 -13.79 12.98 0.88
N LYS A 108 -12.99 12.54 -0.08
CA LYS A 108 -11.57 12.32 0.08
C LYS A 108 -10.85 13.59 -0.39
N ASP A 109 -10.64 14.51 0.53
CA ASP A 109 -10.04 15.82 0.27
C ASP A 109 -9.00 16.20 1.32
N ASN A 110 -8.37 17.35 1.15
CA ASN A 110 -7.38 17.88 2.08
C ASN A 110 -7.96 18.10 3.49
N GLU A 111 -9.23 18.45 3.62
CA GLU A 111 -9.84 18.70 4.93
C GLU A 111 -9.94 17.39 5.73
N LEU A 112 -10.27 16.27 5.10
CA LEU A 112 -10.25 14.95 5.75
C LEU A 112 -8.85 14.62 6.32
N PHE A 113 -7.79 14.93 5.58
CA PHE A 113 -6.42 14.77 6.04
C PHE A 113 -6.13 15.68 7.25
N LEU A 114 -6.46 16.96 7.17
CA LEU A 114 -6.26 17.93 8.26
C LEU A 114 -7.06 17.58 9.52
N ASP A 115 -8.27 17.07 9.36
CA ASP A 115 -9.09 16.62 10.48
C ASP A 115 -8.49 15.42 11.19
N CYS A 116 -7.86 14.50 10.45
CA CYS A 116 -7.10 13.41 11.05
C CYS A 116 -5.92 13.93 11.86
N PHE A 117 -5.19 14.92 11.35
CA PHE A 117 -4.11 15.58 12.11
C PHE A 117 -4.61 16.29 13.35
N ARG A 118 -5.71 17.06 13.25
CA ARG A 118 -6.35 17.70 14.41
C ARG A 118 -6.73 16.66 15.47
N SER A 119 -7.29 15.52 15.04
CA SER A 119 -7.63 14.39 15.93
C SER A 119 -6.37 13.82 16.60
N MET A 120 -5.30 13.59 15.85
CA MET A 120 -4.03 13.09 16.36
C MET A 120 -3.43 14.05 17.40
N PHE A 121 -3.38 15.34 17.12
CA PHE A 121 -2.83 16.33 18.06
C PHE A 121 -3.68 16.49 19.32
N ARG A 122 -5.01 16.38 19.22
CA ARG A 122 -5.87 16.34 20.41
C ARG A 122 -5.56 15.11 21.27
N PHE A 123 -5.38 13.95 20.65
CA PHE A 123 -5.00 12.73 21.35
C PHE A 123 -3.64 12.90 22.04
N THR A 124 -2.61 13.38 21.34
CA THR A 124 -1.28 13.55 21.92
C THR A 124 -1.29 14.56 23.06
N ALA A 125 -2.04 15.66 22.95
CA ALA A 125 -2.22 16.65 24.02
C ALA A 125 -2.95 16.07 25.24
N GLN A 126 -4.02 15.30 25.03
CA GLN A 126 -4.79 14.68 26.09
C GLN A 126 -3.95 13.72 26.96
N TYR A 127 -3.03 12.99 26.34
CA TYR A 127 -2.21 12.00 27.04
C TYR A 127 -0.80 12.51 27.36
N GLY A 128 -0.53 13.81 27.20
CA GLY A 128 0.78 14.39 27.47
C GLY A 128 1.90 13.83 26.58
N LEU A 129 1.59 13.34 25.42
CA LEU A 129 2.55 12.82 24.45
C LEU A 129 3.17 13.98 23.66
N GLY A 130 4.45 13.86 23.34
CA GLY A 130 5.13 14.84 22.50
C GLY A 130 4.73 14.76 21.04
N THR A 131 5.28 15.64 20.22
CA THR A 131 5.14 15.58 18.77
C THR A 131 5.85 14.34 18.24
N PRO A 132 5.25 13.59 17.28
CA PRO A 132 5.91 12.46 16.67
C PRO A 132 7.24 12.83 16.01
N MET A 133 8.22 11.93 16.10
CA MET A 133 9.53 12.16 15.47
C MET A 133 9.46 12.06 13.95
N GLN A 134 8.68 11.12 13.43
CA GLN A 134 8.53 10.89 12.00
C GLN A 134 7.08 10.69 11.61
N ILE A 135 6.69 11.32 10.52
CA ILE A 135 5.41 11.10 9.83
C ILE A 135 5.66 10.40 8.50
N GLU A 136 4.88 9.37 8.21
CA GLU A 136 4.86 8.63 6.95
C GLU A 136 3.51 8.83 6.26
N VAL A 137 3.52 9.46 5.08
CA VAL A 137 2.32 9.86 4.33
C VAL A 137 2.45 9.60 2.83
N GLU A 138 1.34 9.56 2.10
CA GLU A 138 1.35 9.61 0.63
C GLU A 138 1.20 11.04 0.11
N ARG A 139 1.78 11.31 -1.06
CA ARG A 139 1.72 12.64 -1.66
C ARG A 139 0.33 13.05 -2.17
N HIS A 140 -0.52 12.10 -2.41
CA HIS A 140 -1.74 12.31 -3.19
C HIS A 140 -2.78 13.28 -2.56
N LEU A 141 -2.89 13.33 -1.22
CA LEU A 141 -3.73 14.34 -0.53
C LEU A 141 -2.91 15.39 0.23
N THR A 142 -1.60 15.30 0.16
CA THR A 142 -0.71 16.05 1.04
C THR A 142 0.17 17.02 0.29
N GLY A 143 0.06 17.08 -1.04
CA GLY A 143 0.93 17.89 -1.91
C GLY A 143 0.95 19.37 -1.54
N GLU A 144 -0.19 19.95 -1.17
CA GLU A 144 -0.31 21.35 -0.76
C GLU A 144 0.36 21.65 0.59
N HIS A 145 0.62 20.62 1.40
CA HIS A 145 1.17 20.78 2.75
C HIS A 145 2.67 20.50 2.83
N VAL A 146 3.32 20.16 1.71
CA VAL A 146 4.75 19.79 1.66
C VAL A 146 5.65 20.92 2.16
N GLU A 147 5.37 22.16 1.77
CA GLU A 147 6.16 23.34 2.18
C GLU A 147 5.72 23.94 3.52
N GLY A 148 4.67 23.40 4.13
CA GLY A 148 4.13 23.87 5.41
C GLY A 148 4.15 22.79 6.48
N LEU A 149 2.99 22.20 6.76
CA LEU A 149 2.79 21.19 7.81
C LEU A 149 3.72 19.98 7.68
N LEU A 150 4.00 19.54 6.47
CA LEU A 150 4.81 18.36 6.15
C LEU A 150 6.24 18.72 5.74
N LYS A 151 6.69 19.95 5.95
CA LYS A 151 8.09 20.32 5.77
C LYS A 151 8.89 19.73 6.94
N ALA A 152 9.93 18.96 6.61
CA ALA A 152 10.82 18.40 7.63
C ALA A 152 11.43 19.52 8.51
N ASN A 153 11.54 19.24 9.79
CA ASN A 153 11.99 20.20 10.83
C ASN A 153 11.03 21.39 11.10
N ASN A 154 9.83 21.41 10.53
CA ASN A 154 8.83 22.41 10.89
C ASN A 154 8.05 21.94 12.13
N ILE A 155 7.12 20.98 11.95
CA ILE A 155 6.36 20.37 13.05
C ILE A 155 6.97 19.02 13.42
N PHE A 156 7.34 18.24 12.41
CA PHE A 156 7.96 16.92 12.57
C PHE A 156 9.43 17.00 12.17
N PRO A 157 10.34 16.44 12.97
CA PRO A 157 11.75 16.34 12.60
C PRO A 157 11.95 15.61 11.26
N PHE A 158 11.19 14.55 11.03
CA PHE A 158 11.28 13.75 9.80
C PHE A 158 9.91 13.56 9.15
N VAL A 159 9.88 13.75 7.84
CA VAL A 159 8.70 13.47 7.01
C VAL A 159 9.09 12.55 5.87
N ARG A 160 8.42 11.43 5.76
CA ARG A 160 8.62 10.45 4.69
C ARG A 160 7.41 10.42 3.78
N PHE A 161 7.65 10.66 2.51
CA PHE A 161 6.64 10.48 1.47
C PHE A 161 6.79 9.09 0.84
N CYS A 162 5.74 8.29 0.95
CA CYS A 162 5.67 6.99 0.31
C CYS A 162 5.21 7.13 -1.15
N ASN A 163 5.73 6.25 -2.00
CA ASN A 163 5.29 6.22 -3.39
C ASN A 163 3.87 5.66 -3.48
N PRO A 164 3.01 6.29 -4.30
CA PRO A 164 1.68 5.74 -4.59
C PRO A 164 1.79 4.31 -5.13
N THR A 165 0.81 3.48 -4.83
CA THR A 165 0.73 2.07 -5.26
C THR A 165 1.78 1.10 -4.69
N ASN A 166 2.74 1.56 -3.90
CA ASN A 166 3.68 0.67 -3.22
C ASN A 166 3.17 0.29 -1.82
N SER A 167 2.26 -0.65 -1.77
CA SER A 167 1.66 -1.15 -0.53
C SER A 167 2.68 -1.70 0.49
N GLN A 168 3.85 -2.09 0.00
CA GLN A 168 4.92 -2.61 0.85
C GLN A 168 5.71 -1.53 1.58
N GLU A 169 5.57 -0.27 1.18
CA GLU A 169 6.27 0.85 1.83
C GLU A 169 5.58 1.39 3.07
N LYS A 170 4.28 1.09 3.25
CA LYS A 170 3.50 1.66 4.34
C LYS A 170 3.18 0.65 5.43
N TYR A 171 3.40 1.05 6.66
CA TYR A 171 2.89 0.32 7.82
C TYR A 171 1.36 0.43 7.94
N ALA A 172 0.80 1.59 7.57
CA ALA A 172 -0.63 1.86 7.67
C ALA A 172 -1.48 0.80 6.96
N GLU A 173 -1.08 0.36 5.77
CA GLU A 173 -1.84 -0.67 5.04
C GLU A 173 -1.95 -1.97 5.82
N THR A 174 -0.87 -2.41 6.45
CA THR A 174 -0.88 -3.62 7.28
C THR A 174 -1.78 -3.46 8.49
N MET A 175 -1.76 -2.30 9.15
CA MET A 175 -2.59 -1.99 10.31
C MET A 175 -4.07 -1.88 9.94
N ILE A 176 -4.39 -1.19 8.84
CA ILE A 176 -5.74 -1.11 8.30
C ILE A 176 -6.26 -2.49 7.91
N ARG A 177 -5.41 -3.33 7.31
CA ARG A 177 -5.76 -4.71 6.96
C ARG A 177 -6.08 -5.53 8.20
N GLY A 178 -5.27 -5.45 9.25
CA GLY A 178 -5.52 -6.12 10.52
C GLY A 178 -6.84 -5.71 11.15
N LYS A 179 -7.14 -4.41 11.20
CA LYS A 179 -8.41 -3.88 11.67
C LYS A 179 -9.58 -4.38 10.82
N LYS A 180 -9.47 -4.30 9.51
CA LYS A 180 -10.51 -4.69 8.56
C LYS A 180 -10.87 -6.17 8.67
N TYR A 181 -9.89 -7.05 8.65
CA TYR A 181 -10.10 -8.50 8.61
C TYR A 181 -10.15 -9.15 10.00
N GLY A 182 -9.62 -8.51 11.02
CA GLY A 182 -9.79 -8.93 12.41
C GLY A 182 -11.08 -8.38 13.01
N ILE A 183 -11.09 -7.11 13.37
CA ILE A 183 -12.16 -6.53 14.18
C ILE A 183 -13.44 -6.27 13.39
N GLU A 184 -13.34 -5.63 12.22
CA GLU A 184 -14.53 -5.22 11.46
C GLU A 184 -15.26 -6.40 10.84
N LYS A 185 -14.52 -7.39 10.34
CA LYS A 185 -15.12 -8.60 9.77
C LYS A 185 -15.91 -9.39 10.82
N ASP A 186 -15.41 -9.45 12.05
CA ASP A 186 -16.08 -10.16 13.13
C ASP A 186 -17.34 -9.41 13.63
N ARG A 187 -17.30 -8.07 13.59
CA ARG A 187 -18.43 -7.23 14.04
C ARG A 187 -19.46 -6.99 12.94
N HIS A 188 -19.01 -6.84 11.73
CA HIS A 188 -19.84 -6.53 10.57
C HIS A 188 -19.69 -7.64 9.53
N GLN A 189 -20.59 -8.59 9.50
CA GLN A 189 -20.57 -9.77 8.61
C GLN A 189 -20.42 -9.43 7.10
N ASN A 190 -20.48 -8.16 6.73
CA ASN A 190 -20.43 -7.66 5.36
C ASN A 190 -19.09 -7.03 4.96
N VAL A 191 -18.05 -7.19 5.75
CA VAL A 191 -16.71 -6.65 5.40
C VAL A 191 -16.01 -7.58 4.42
N GLY A 192 -15.72 -7.09 3.25
CA GLY A 192 -15.03 -7.83 2.19
C GLY A 192 -15.43 -7.34 0.80
N ARG A 193 -14.92 -7.99 -0.21
CA ARG A 193 -15.23 -7.68 -1.62
C ARG A 193 -15.78 -8.95 -2.28
N HIS A 194 -16.96 -8.88 -2.89
CA HIS A 194 -17.56 -10.01 -3.63
C HIS A 194 -16.66 -10.53 -4.77
N TYR A 195 -15.77 -9.67 -5.30
CA TYR A 195 -14.80 -10.01 -6.35
C TYR A 195 -13.40 -10.37 -5.80
N ALA A 196 -13.24 -10.52 -4.49
CA ALA A 196 -11.94 -10.87 -3.94
C ALA A 196 -11.50 -12.27 -4.37
N ARG A 197 -10.24 -12.44 -4.75
CA ARG A 197 -9.69 -13.74 -5.20
C ARG A 197 -9.71 -14.79 -4.10
N ARG A 198 -9.47 -14.39 -2.84
CA ARG A 198 -9.52 -15.30 -1.68
C ARG A 198 -10.93 -15.34 -1.13
N ASP A 199 -11.47 -16.53 -0.95
CA ASP A 199 -12.82 -16.73 -0.42
C ASP A 199 -13.00 -16.13 0.98
N SER A 200 -11.96 -16.17 1.80
CA SER A 200 -11.95 -15.50 3.12
C SER A 200 -12.15 -13.97 3.04
N ASN A 201 -11.92 -13.37 1.89
CA ASN A 201 -12.07 -11.92 1.66
C ASN A 201 -13.33 -11.58 0.87
N ARG A 202 -14.14 -12.60 0.48
CA ARG A 202 -15.41 -12.40 -0.21
C ARG A 202 -16.54 -12.21 0.79
N VAL A 203 -17.48 -11.38 0.41
CA VAL A 203 -18.79 -11.28 1.07
C VAL A 203 -19.75 -12.20 0.31
N THR A 204 -20.23 -13.24 0.96
CA THR A 204 -21.15 -14.20 0.36
C THR A 204 -22.58 -13.68 0.25
N ASN A 205 -22.97 -12.79 1.15
CA ASN A 205 -24.28 -12.14 1.13
C ASN A 205 -24.12 -10.65 1.39
N GLN A 206 -24.34 -9.84 0.37
CA GLN A 206 -24.42 -8.40 0.52
C GLN A 206 -25.79 -8.05 1.10
N LYS A 207 -25.91 -8.06 2.42
CA LYS A 207 -27.07 -7.42 3.05
C LYS A 207 -26.89 -5.92 2.90
N ILE A 208 -27.77 -5.30 2.15
CA ILE A 208 -27.97 -3.86 2.17
C ILE A 208 -28.59 -3.58 3.53
N PHE A 209 -27.92 -2.82 4.36
CA PHE A 209 -28.54 -2.31 5.59
C PHE A 209 -29.46 -1.17 5.20
N ASP A 210 -30.73 -1.34 5.44
CA ASP A 210 -31.74 -0.30 5.37
C ASP A 210 -31.50 0.76 6.45
#